data_69f508ce7bfc937e952ac1cb916013c6
#
_entry.id   69f508ce7bfc937e952ac1cb916013c6
#
_cell.length_a   1.000
_cell.length_b   1.000
_cell.length_c   1.000
_cell.angle_alpha   90.00
_cell.angle_beta   90.00
_cell.angle_gamma   90.00
#
_symmetry.space_group_name_H-M   'P 1'
#
loop_
_entity.id
_entity.type
_entity.pdbx_description
1 polymer ?
#
loop_
_entity_poly.entity_id
_entity_poly.type
_entity_poly.pdbx_seq_one_letter_code
_entity_poly.pdbx_strand_id
1 'polypeptide(L)'
;MARRDLRDRLFWLANESDIKSAKTTDSYFVNTKEVLDKNKIDTEATMEVFARDIPYPEIWGVLTGIYEVAKLLEGLPVDVWAMDEGLVFLADGSTAFYEPLLVIKGRYRDFVEYENPMLGLLSSSTSVSTRAARFRVAAGEKQLLSFGTRRVHPALAPLVERSCYIAGFDGLSNVLGAKLVG
;
A
#
# COMPACT_ATOMS: atom_id res chain seq x y z
N MET A 1 -27.99 -5.26 10.57
CA MET A 1 -27.08 -6.08 9.72
C MET A 1 -25.67 -6.25 10.30
N ALA A 2 -25.13 -5.31 11.05
CA ALA A 2 -23.72 -5.31 11.48
C ALA A 2 -23.27 -6.40 12.49
N ARG A 3 -24.14 -6.92 13.36
CA ARG A 3 -23.72 -7.82 14.44
C ARG A 3 -23.54 -9.30 14.08
N ARG A 4 -24.10 -9.79 12.96
CA ARG A 4 -23.94 -11.20 12.51
C ARG A 4 -22.63 -11.40 11.76
N ASP A 5 -22.24 -10.48 10.89
CA ASP A 5 -21.04 -10.55 10.07
C ASP A 5 -19.74 -10.60 10.90
N LEU A 6 -19.70 -9.88 12.03
CA LEU A 6 -18.52 -9.86 12.91
C LEU A 6 -18.37 -11.15 13.76
N ARG A 7 -19.44 -11.87 14.07
CA ARG A 7 -19.39 -13.12 14.86
C ARG A 7 -18.90 -14.31 14.05
N ASP A 8 -18.99 -14.26 12.72
CA ASP A 8 -18.61 -15.34 11.83
C ASP A 8 -17.16 -15.19 11.35
N ARG A 9 -16.45 -14.10 11.74
CA ARG A 9 -15.04 -13.88 11.41
C ARG A 9 -14.14 -14.64 12.37
N LEU A 10 -13.29 -15.52 11.82
CA LEU A 10 -12.30 -16.24 12.61
C LEU A 10 -11.23 -15.31 13.20
N PHE A 11 -10.81 -14.30 12.44
CA PHE A 11 -9.86 -13.30 12.86
C PHE A 11 -10.46 -11.90 12.70
N TRP A 12 -10.03 -10.96 13.55
CA TRP A 12 -10.45 -9.55 13.51
C TRP A 12 -9.70 -8.78 12.42
N LEU A 13 -9.94 -9.17 11.16
CA LEU A 13 -9.31 -8.60 9.97
C LEU A 13 -10.35 -8.37 8.89
N ALA A 14 -10.06 -7.40 8.00
CA ALA A 14 -10.76 -7.30 6.72
C ALA A 14 -10.39 -8.52 5.83
N ASN A 15 -11.35 -9.03 5.11
CA ASN A 15 -11.08 -10.01 4.06
C ASN A 15 -10.80 -9.29 2.72
N GLU A 16 -10.34 -10.04 1.72
CA GLU A 16 -10.02 -9.48 0.40
C GLU A 16 -11.21 -8.75 -0.23
N SER A 17 -12.43 -9.28 -0.09
CA SER A 17 -13.63 -8.64 -0.64
C SER A 17 -14.00 -7.35 0.07
N ASP A 18 -13.71 -7.22 1.37
CA ASP A 18 -13.90 -5.96 2.10
C ASP A 18 -12.93 -4.88 1.63
N ILE A 19 -11.68 -5.27 1.38
CA ILE A 19 -10.65 -4.36 0.85
C ILE A 19 -10.99 -3.94 -0.58
N LYS A 20 -11.25 -4.92 -1.45
CA LYS A 20 -11.55 -4.69 -2.87
C LYS A 20 -12.81 -3.85 -3.09
N SER A 21 -13.77 -3.89 -2.17
CA SER A 21 -14.99 -3.07 -2.20
C SER A 21 -14.88 -1.77 -1.40
N ALA A 22 -13.67 -1.33 -1.07
CA ALA A 22 -13.37 -0.11 -0.32
C ALA A 22 -14.07 0.01 1.05
N LYS A 23 -14.53 -1.09 1.67
CA LYS A 23 -15.15 -1.05 3.01
C LYS A 23 -14.19 -0.68 4.13
N THR A 24 -12.90 -0.66 3.85
CA THR A 24 -11.83 -0.25 4.78
C THR A 24 -11.49 1.23 4.68
N THR A 25 -12.34 2.01 4.01
CA THR A 25 -12.20 3.47 3.91
C THR A 25 -12.76 4.18 5.14
N ASP A 26 -12.41 5.46 5.29
CA ASP A 26 -12.96 6.32 6.33
C ASP A 26 -14.33 6.88 5.95
N SER A 27 -15.15 7.17 6.96
CA SER A 27 -16.53 7.61 6.77
C SER A 27 -16.66 8.91 5.98
N TYR A 28 -15.66 9.79 6.03
CA TYR A 28 -15.71 11.05 5.28
C TYR A 28 -15.62 10.82 3.76
N PHE A 29 -14.92 9.79 3.28
CA PHE A 29 -14.92 9.45 1.86
C PHE A 29 -16.25 8.89 1.39
N VAL A 30 -16.92 8.08 2.24
CA VAL A 30 -18.29 7.62 1.98
C VAL A 30 -19.24 8.82 1.89
N ASN A 31 -19.14 9.75 2.84
CA ASN A 31 -19.95 10.97 2.83
C ASN A 31 -19.67 11.84 1.60
N THR A 32 -18.40 11.95 1.20
CA THR A 32 -18.02 12.69 -0.01
C THR A 32 -18.68 12.07 -1.24
N LYS A 33 -18.59 10.76 -1.41
CA LYS A 33 -19.25 10.06 -2.52
C LYS A 33 -20.75 10.28 -2.52
N GLU A 34 -21.43 10.17 -1.36
CA GLU A 34 -22.85 10.46 -1.25
C GLU A 34 -23.22 11.89 -1.70
N VAL A 35 -22.38 12.89 -1.35
CA VAL A 35 -22.59 14.28 -1.77
C VAL A 35 -22.44 14.41 -3.28
N LEU A 36 -21.41 13.80 -3.87
CA LEU A 36 -21.18 13.79 -5.32
C LEU A 36 -22.38 13.16 -6.06
N ASP A 37 -22.85 12.01 -5.60
CA ASP A 37 -23.95 11.27 -6.20
C ASP A 37 -25.29 12.03 -6.08
N LYS A 38 -25.62 12.54 -4.90
CA LYS A 38 -26.87 13.32 -4.64
C LYS A 38 -26.93 14.59 -5.49
N ASN A 39 -25.82 15.26 -5.69
CA ASN A 39 -25.75 16.50 -6.47
C ASN A 39 -25.42 16.26 -7.95
N LYS A 40 -25.27 15.00 -8.37
CA LYS A 40 -24.92 14.61 -9.75
C LYS A 40 -23.61 15.29 -10.21
N ILE A 41 -22.65 15.42 -9.29
CA ILE A 41 -21.32 15.99 -9.61
C ILE A 41 -20.50 14.88 -10.27
N ASP A 42 -20.12 15.14 -11.50
CA ASP A 42 -19.39 14.21 -12.35
C ASP A 42 -18.08 14.87 -12.85
N THR A 43 -17.20 15.16 -11.90
CA THR A 43 -15.94 15.86 -12.18
C THR A 43 -14.82 14.85 -12.43
N GLU A 44 -14.11 15.01 -13.53
CA GLU A 44 -12.84 14.34 -13.76
C GLU A 44 -11.78 14.95 -12.83
N ALA A 45 -10.99 14.08 -12.19
CA ALA A 45 -9.91 14.48 -11.28
C ALA A 45 -8.63 13.70 -11.59
N THR A 46 -7.51 14.34 -11.32
CA THR A 46 -6.20 13.69 -11.26
C THR A 46 -5.72 13.75 -9.83
N MET A 47 -5.44 12.60 -9.25
CA MET A 47 -4.89 12.45 -7.90
C MET A 47 -3.46 11.96 -7.99
N GLU A 48 -2.56 12.62 -7.28
CA GLU A 48 -1.17 12.24 -7.16
C GLU A 48 -0.89 11.71 -5.76
N VAL A 49 -0.19 10.59 -5.67
CA VAL A 49 0.29 10.02 -4.41
C VAL A 49 1.79 10.22 -4.34
N PHE A 50 2.24 10.82 -3.28
CA PHE A 50 3.66 11.08 -3.01
C PHE A 50 3.99 10.85 -1.53
N ALA A 51 5.25 10.58 -1.23
CA ALA A 51 5.74 10.51 0.15
C ALA A 51 6.21 11.90 0.57
N ARG A 52 5.56 12.48 1.57
CA ARG A 52 5.92 13.79 2.10
C ARG A 52 7.11 13.69 3.05
N ASP A 53 7.06 12.71 3.95
CA ASP A 53 8.04 12.53 5.01
C ASP A 53 8.12 11.06 5.39
N ILE A 54 9.26 10.65 5.89
CA ILE A 54 9.49 9.32 6.44
C ILE A 54 10.11 9.45 7.84
N PRO A 55 9.74 8.60 8.82
CA PRO A 55 10.13 8.76 10.22
C PRO A 55 11.57 8.30 10.49
N TYR A 56 12.52 8.72 9.65
CA TYR A 56 13.93 8.35 9.69
C TYR A 56 14.81 9.54 9.32
N PRO A 57 16.07 9.56 9.75
CA PRO A 57 16.99 10.64 9.37
C PRO A 57 17.36 10.62 7.87
N GLU A 58 17.24 9.47 7.22
CA GLU A 58 17.46 9.37 5.78
C GLU A 58 16.22 9.82 5.02
N ILE A 59 16.43 10.59 3.99
CA ILE A 59 15.39 11.21 3.17
C ILE A 59 14.93 10.36 1.99
N TRP A 60 15.22 9.05 1.98
CA TRP A 60 14.87 8.16 0.90
C TRP A 60 14.10 6.92 1.38
N GLY A 61 13.25 6.40 0.51
CA GLY A 61 12.53 5.15 0.70
C GLY A 61 12.60 4.24 -0.52
N VAL A 62 12.15 3.00 -0.37
CA VAL A 62 12.00 2.01 -1.45
C VAL A 62 10.54 1.69 -1.61
N LEU A 63 10.00 1.97 -2.79
CA LEU A 63 8.59 1.81 -3.09
C LEU A 63 8.20 0.33 -3.21
N THR A 64 7.13 -0.07 -2.51
CA THR A 64 6.44 -1.36 -2.68
C THR A 64 4.95 -1.21 -2.40
N GLY A 65 4.13 -2.21 -2.76
CA GLY A 65 2.67 -2.17 -2.61
C GLY A 65 1.92 -1.75 -3.87
N ILE A 66 2.63 -1.44 -4.96
CA ILE A 66 2.01 -1.07 -6.24
C ILE A 66 1.24 -2.26 -6.84
N TYR A 67 1.74 -3.48 -6.69
CA TYR A 67 1.01 -4.68 -7.15
C TYR A 67 -0.37 -4.78 -6.49
N GLU A 68 -0.45 -4.61 -5.18
CA GLU A 68 -1.72 -4.67 -4.45
C GLU A 68 -2.64 -3.49 -4.81
N VAL A 69 -2.09 -2.31 -5.04
CA VAL A 69 -2.86 -1.14 -5.49
C VAL A 69 -3.41 -1.36 -6.90
N ALA A 70 -2.62 -1.91 -7.82
CA ALA A 70 -3.10 -2.27 -9.14
C ALA A 70 -4.27 -3.27 -9.06
N LYS A 71 -4.15 -4.28 -8.19
CA LYS A 71 -5.23 -5.23 -7.94
C LYS A 71 -6.45 -4.59 -7.26
N LEU A 72 -6.25 -3.63 -6.38
CA LEU A 72 -7.33 -2.87 -5.75
C LEU A 72 -8.13 -2.08 -6.78
N LEU A 73 -7.46 -1.41 -7.70
CA LEU A 73 -8.08 -0.51 -8.69
C LEU A 73 -8.54 -1.23 -9.96
N GLU A 74 -8.11 -2.49 -10.19
CA GLU A 74 -8.49 -3.29 -11.36
C GLU A 74 -10.01 -3.38 -11.53
N GLY A 75 -10.50 -3.00 -12.71
CA GLY A 75 -11.93 -2.96 -13.05
C GLY A 75 -12.64 -1.64 -12.74
N LEU A 76 -11.97 -0.66 -12.10
CA LEU A 76 -12.49 0.70 -12.00
C LEU A 76 -12.25 1.46 -13.32
N PRO A 77 -13.14 2.40 -13.68
CA PRO A 77 -12.99 3.23 -14.88
C PRO A 77 -11.98 4.38 -14.65
N VAL A 78 -10.73 4.03 -14.36
CA VAL A 78 -9.64 4.97 -14.08
C VAL A 78 -8.37 4.58 -14.84
N ASP A 79 -7.57 5.57 -15.19
CA ASP A 79 -6.21 5.38 -15.67
C ASP A 79 -5.24 5.50 -14.48
N VAL A 80 -4.23 4.63 -14.43
CA VAL A 80 -3.25 4.59 -13.34
C VAL A 80 -1.85 4.52 -13.91
N TRP A 81 -0.98 5.39 -13.43
CA TRP A 81 0.47 5.38 -13.68
C TRP A 81 1.18 5.28 -12.33
N ALA A 82 2.21 4.48 -12.26
CA ALA A 82 2.97 4.30 -11.03
C ALA A 82 4.46 4.08 -11.34
N MET A 83 5.30 4.42 -10.38
CA MET A 83 6.69 3.98 -10.38
C MET A 83 6.76 2.46 -10.15
N ASP A 84 7.80 1.83 -10.68
CA ASP A 84 8.03 0.40 -10.46
C ASP A 84 8.40 0.13 -8.98
N GLU A 85 7.96 -1.03 -8.48
CA GLU A 85 8.38 -1.48 -7.14
C GLU A 85 9.89 -1.73 -7.09
N GLY A 86 10.48 -1.43 -5.95
CA GLY A 86 11.93 -1.52 -5.74
C GLY A 86 12.69 -0.25 -6.11
N LEU A 87 12.06 0.72 -6.77
CA LEU A 87 12.70 2.01 -7.03
C LEU A 87 12.83 2.83 -5.74
N VAL A 88 13.92 3.59 -5.68
CA VAL A 88 14.20 4.53 -4.60
C VAL A 88 13.53 5.87 -4.91
N PHE A 89 12.83 6.43 -3.95
CA PHE A 89 12.24 7.77 -4.01
C PHE A 89 12.77 8.65 -2.89
N LEU A 90 12.62 9.97 -3.06
CA LEU A 90 13.00 10.97 -2.07
C LEU A 90 11.76 11.47 -1.30
N ALA A 91 11.95 11.67 0.01
CA ALA A 91 10.94 12.21 0.92
C ALA A 91 11.66 13.09 1.97
N ASP A 92 12.09 14.26 1.54
CA ASP A 92 12.91 15.18 2.33
C ASP A 92 12.09 16.17 3.17
N GLY A 93 10.76 16.05 3.15
CA GLY A 93 9.84 16.96 3.82
C GLY A 93 9.70 18.33 3.13
N SER A 94 10.43 18.56 2.03
CA SER A 94 10.30 19.79 1.26
C SER A 94 8.96 19.83 0.54
N THR A 95 8.39 21.03 0.39
CA THR A 95 7.16 21.24 -0.39
C THR A 95 7.44 21.69 -1.81
N ALA A 96 8.70 21.83 -2.19
CA ALA A 96 9.10 22.42 -3.46
C ALA A 96 9.01 21.42 -4.62
N PHE A 97 9.28 20.14 -4.36
CA PHE A 97 9.20 19.07 -5.38
C PHE A 97 8.76 17.78 -4.72
N TYR A 98 7.53 17.35 -5.01
CA TYR A 98 7.08 15.99 -4.72
C TYR A 98 7.21 15.14 -5.97
N GLU A 99 7.89 14.01 -5.85
CA GLU A 99 7.94 12.98 -6.88
C GLU A 99 6.67 12.14 -6.78
N PRO A 100 5.77 12.15 -7.79
CA PRO A 100 4.59 11.30 -7.77
C PRO A 100 5.00 9.83 -7.84
N LEU A 101 4.64 9.06 -6.84
CA LEU A 101 4.83 7.60 -6.80
C LEU A 101 3.74 6.88 -7.59
N LEU A 102 2.56 7.48 -7.65
CA LEU A 102 1.39 6.99 -8.36
C LEU A 102 0.49 8.16 -8.74
N VAL A 103 -0.12 8.07 -9.92
CA VAL A 103 -1.10 9.03 -10.41
C VAL A 103 -2.34 8.27 -10.84
N ILE A 104 -3.51 8.74 -10.42
CA ILE A 104 -4.82 8.19 -10.83
C ILE A 104 -5.59 9.30 -11.54
N LYS A 105 -6.17 8.99 -12.70
CA LYS A 105 -7.04 9.89 -13.42
C LYS A 105 -8.37 9.21 -13.75
N GLY A 106 -9.47 9.89 -13.47
CA GLY A 106 -10.82 9.41 -13.72
C GLY A 106 -11.88 10.29 -13.07
N ARG A 107 -13.11 9.83 -13.07
CA ARG A 107 -14.19 10.53 -12.36
C ARG A 107 -14.00 10.35 -10.86
N TYR A 108 -13.89 11.44 -10.12
CA TYR A 108 -13.54 11.41 -8.70
C TYR A 108 -14.47 10.49 -7.87
N ARG A 109 -15.77 10.49 -8.19
CA ARG A 109 -16.75 9.64 -7.51
C ARG A 109 -16.51 8.13 -7.65
N ASP A 110 -15.77 7.70 -8.70
CA ASP A 110 -15.53 6.29 -8.99
C ASP A 110 -14.35 5.73 -8.17
N PHE A 111 -13.48 6.60 -7.63
CA PHE A 111 -12.31 6.16 -6.87
C PHE A 111 -12.11 6.84 -5.51
N VAL A 112 -12.94 7.82 -5.14
CA VAL A 112 -12.79 8.57 -3.88
C VAL A 112 -12.73 7.69 -2.62
N GLU A 113 -13.47 6.58 -2.58
CA GLU A 113 -13.50 5.65 -1.44
C GLU A 113 -12.24 4.77 -1.37
N TYR A 114 -11.44 4.72 -2.44
CA TYR A 114 -10.25 3.87 -2.53
C TYR A 114 -8.98 4.54 -2.00
N GLU A 115 -9.02 5.82 -1.65
CA GLU A 115 -7.84 6.55 -1.15
C GLU A 115 -7.22 5.87 0.07
N ASN A 116 -8.00 5.63 1.14
CA ASN A 116 -7.47 5.02 2.36
C ASN A 116 -6.93 3.60 2.16
N PRO A 117 -7.67 2.64 1.56
CA PRO A 117 -7.10 1.32 1.36
C PRO A 117 -5.86 1.34 0.47
N MET A 118 -5.82 2.18 -0.56
CA MET A 118 -4.65 2.35 -1.41
C MET A 118 -3.44 2.89 -0.63
N LEU A 119 -3.60 3.97 0.11
CA LEU A 119 -2.53 4.54 0.95
C LEU A 119 -2.08 3.56 2.03
N GLY A 120 -2.99 2.78 2.60
CA GLY A 120 -2.68 1.74 3.56
C GLY A 120 -1.81 0.63 2.98
N LEU A 121 -2.09 0.16 1.76
CA LEU A 121 -1.29 -0.83 1.05
C LEU A 121 0.12 -0.30 0.75
N LEU A 122 0.22 0.92 0.22
CA LEU A 122 1.50 1.55 -0.10
C LEU A 122 2.35 1.81 1.14
N SER A 123 1.77 2.45 2.17
CA SER A 123 2.54 2.84 3.35
C SER A 123 3.03 1.65 4.17
N SER A 124 2.20 0.61 4.35
CA SER A 124 2.59 -0.59 5.08
C SER A 124 3.70 -1.36 4.37
N SER A 125 3.57 -1.59 3.07
CA SER A 125 4.59 -2.29 2.28
C SER A 125 5.89 -1.49 2.17
N THR A 126 5.79 -0.20 1.81
CA THR A 126 6.93 0.71 1.63
C THR A 126 7.71 0.93 2.93
N SER A 127 7.04 0.94 4.08
CA SER A 127 7.74 1.04 5.38
C SER A 127 8.65 -0.16 5.64
N VAL A 128 8.19 -1.36 5.28
CA VAL A 128 8.98 -2.59 5.43
C VAL A 128 10.15 -2.61 4.44
N SER A 129 9.91 -2.37 3.15
CA SER A 129 10.96 -2.38 2.12
C SER A 129 12.02 -1.30 2.38
N THR A 130 11.60 -0.09 2.78
CA THR A 130 12.52 0.99 3.14
C THR A 130 13.43 0.59 4.30
N ARG A 131 12.88 -0.03 5.35
CA ARG A 131 13.68 -0.52 6.47
C ARG A 131 14.61 -1.65 6.06
N ALA A 132 14.12 -2.59 5.24
CA ALA A 132 14.90 -3.71 4.72
C ALA A 132 16.06 -3.23 3.84
N ALA A 133 15.84 -2.26 2.96
CA ALA A 133 16.89 -1.67 2.12
C ALA A 133 18.02 -1.04 2.95
N ARG A 134 17.72 -0.41 4.09
CA ARG A 134 18.73 0.11 5.02
C ARG A 134 19.55 -1.01 5.63
N PHE A 135 18.94 -2.15 5.97
CA PHE A 135 19.69 -3.34 6.38
C PHE A 135 20.58 -3.84 5.27
N ARG A 136 20.11 -3.85 4.00
CA ARG A 136 20.94 -4.23 2.85
C ARG A 136 22.17 -3.32 2.70
N VAL A 137 21.98 -2.00 2.79
CA VAL A 137 23.08 -1.04 2.74
C VAL A 137 24.11 -1.30 3.86
N ALA A 138 23.63 -1.51 5.09
CA ALA A 138 24.52 -1.76 6.23
C ALA A 138 25.22 -3.12 6.17
N ALA A 139 24.59 -4.13 5.59
CA ALA A 139 25.15 -5.49 5.48
C ALA A 139 26.17 -5.63 4.34
N GLY A 140 26.14 -4.77 3.32
CA GLY A 140 26.97 -4.90 2.12
C GLY A 140 26.73 -6.24 1.44
N GLU A 141 27.78 -7.01 1.24
CA GLU A 141 27.75 -8.35 0.59
C GLU A 141 27.32 -9.50 1.52
N LYS A 142 27.02 -9.23 2.79
CA LYS A 142 26.62 -10.28 3.73
C LYS A 142 25.20 -10.76 3.42
N GLN A 143 24.98 -12.08 3.59
CA GLN A 143 23.65 -12.67 3.42
C GLN A 143 22.65 -12.13 4.45
N LEU A 144 21.48 -11.71 3.96
CA LEU A 144 20.36 -11.25 4.77
C LEU A 144 19.18 -12.21 4.67
N LEU A 145 18.67 -12.63 5.82
CA LEU A 145 17.51 -13.50 5.92
C LEU A 145 16.40 -12.79 6.70
N SER A 146 15.17 -12.84 6.21
CA SER A 146 14.00 -12.30 6.90
C SER A 146 13.47 -13.29 7.93
N PHE A 147 13.40 -12.87 9.20
CA PHE A 147 12.80 -13.61 10.31
C PHE A 147 11.74 -12.78 11.07
N GLY A 148 11.15 -11.78 10.41
CA GLY A 148 10.29 -10.76 11.02
C GLY A 148 8.87 -11.21 11.33
N THR A 149 8.39 -12.28 10.73
CA THR A 149 6.97 -12.63 10.66
C THR A 149 6.28 -12.91 12.01
N ARG A 150 7.04 -13.32 13.04
CA ARG A 150 6.51 -13.47 14.41
C ARG A 150 6.15 -12.15 15.11
N ARG A 151 6.45 -11.01 14.51
CA ARG A 151 6.21 -9.67 15.06
C ARG A 151 5.06 -8.92 14.38
N VAL A 152 4.41 -9.57 13.44
CA VAL A 152 3.24 -9.05 12.74
C VAL A 152 2.11 -10.06 12.80
N HIS A 153 0.88 -9.59 12.52
CA HIS A 153 -0.24 -10.52 12.41
C HIS A 153 0.03 -11.54 11.28
N PRO A 154 -0.27 -12.84 11.46
CA PRO A 154 0.04 -13.87 10.46
C PRO A 154 -0.45 -13.58 9.04
N ALA A 155 -1.57 -12.86 8.89
CA ALA A 155 -2.07 -12.45 7.58
C ALA A 155 -1.15 -11.46 6.84
N LEU A 156 -0.28 -10.73 7.56
CA LEU A 156 0.67 -9.78 6.98
C LEU A 156 2.04 -10.40 6.70
N ALA A 157 2.27 -11.65 7.10
CA ALA A 157 3.56 -12.31 6.93
C ALA A 157 4.04 -12.34 5.47
N PRO A 158 3.19 -12.71 4.47
CA PRO A 158 3.61 -12.70 3.07
C PRO A 158 4.01 -11.30 2.55
N LEU A 159 3.27 -10.26 2.97
CA LEU A 159 3.58 -8.87 2.60
C LEU A 159 4.95 -8.43 3.14
N VAL A 160 5.24 -8.76 4.40
CA VAL A 160 6.55 -8.46 5.02
C VAL A 160 7.68 -9.15 4.27
N GLU A 161 7.52 -10.45 3.98
CA GLU A 161 8.55 -11.22 3.27
C GLU A 161 8.77 -10.68 1.85
N ARG A 162 7.69 -10.41 1.10
CA ARG A 162 7.79 -9.86 -0.26
C ARG A 162 8.50 -8.50 -0.24
N SER A 163 8.15 -7.62 0.68
CA SER A 163 8.77 -6.29 0.81
C SER A 163 10.27 -6.39 1.16
N CYS A 164 10.66 -7.34 2.02
CA CYS A 164 12.06 -7.62 2.32
C CYS A 164 12.82 -8.13 1.09
N TYR A 165 12.21 -9.03 0.32
CA TYR A 165 12.82 -9.60 -0.88
C TYR A 165 13.08 -8.53 -1.95
N ILE A 166 12.08 -7.70 -2.26
CA ILE A 166 12.23 -6.59 -3.21
C ILE A 166 13.33 -5.62 -2.76
N ALA A 167 13.49 -5.42 -1.46
CA ALA A 167 14.51 -4.55 -0.89
C ALA A 167 15.91 -5.22 -0.78
N GLY A 168 16.09 -6.42 -1.33
CA GLY A 168 17.41 -7.07 -1.47
C GLY A 168 17.76 -8.06 -0.36
N PHE A 169 16.79 -8.64 0.34
CA PHE A 169 17.05 -9.79 1.22
C PHE A 169 17.24 -11.06 0.38
N ASP A 170 18.18 -11.90 0.78
CA ASP A 170 18.58 -13.10 0.05
C ASP A 170 17.71 -14.32 0.38
N GLY A 171 16.98 -14.29 1.49
CA GLY A 171 16.13 -15.40 1.90
C GLY A 171 14.99 -15.00 2.83
N LEU A 172 13.94 -15.82 2.79
CA LEU A 172 12.68 -15.62 3.49
C LEU A 172 12.37 -16.81 4.39
N SER A 173 11.99 -16.57 5.63
CA SER A 173 11.71 -17.64 6.60
C SER A 173 10.25 -18.13 6.59
N ASN A 174 9.31 -17.31 6.10
CA ASN A 174 7.90 -17.66 6.08
C ASN A 174 7.57 -18.55 4.89
N VAL A 175 7.03 -19.74 5.15
CA VAL A 175 6.74 -20.75 4.10
C VAL A 175 5.78 -20.24 3.03
N LEU A 176 4.69 -19.54 3.45
CA LEU A 176 3.74 -18.99 2.49
C LEU A 176 4.34 -17.81 1.72
N GLY A 177 5.01 -16.90 2.42
CA GLY A 177 5.67 -15.76 1.79
C GLY A 177 6.70 -16.20 0.74
N ALA A 178 7.56 -17.16 1.06
CA ALA A 178 8.53 -17.71 0.12
C ALA A 178 7.86 -18.34 -1.12
N LYS A 179 6.76 -19.09 -0.94
CA LYS A 179 6.02 -19.68 -2.06
C LYS A 179 5.35 -18.65 -2.98
N LEU A 180 4.93 -17.51 -2.44
CA LEU A 180 4.26 -16.47 -3.23
C LEU A 180 5.27 -15.57 -3.97
N VAL A 181 6.49 -15.50 -3.48
CA VAL A 181 7.58 -14.76 -4.14
C VAL A 181 8.18 -15.56 -5.30
N GLY A 182 8.27 -16.88 -5.20
CA GLY A 182 8.76 -17.81 -6.23
C GLY A 182 10.05 -18.48 -5.82
#